data_513ebb1aaabf714ccbcca4fe12ecd5fa
#
_entry.id   513ebb1aaabf714ccbcca4fe12ecd5fa
#
_cell.length_a   1.000
_cell.length_b   1.000
_cell.length_c   1.000
_cell.angle_alpha   90.00
_cell.angle_beta   90.00
_cell.angle_gamma   90.00
#
_symmetry.space_group_name_H-M   'P 1'
#
loop_
_entity.id
_entity.type
_entity.pdbx_description
1 polymer ?
#
loop_
_entity_poly.entity_id
_entity_poly.type
_entity_poly.pdbx_seq_one_letter_code
_entity_poly.pdbx_strand_id
1 'polypeptide(L)'
;MEMQVQNIFIVDDNQLMVTDLKLHLQERFGASVKISTFENGESCLKKIDKDTHIVILDYFMEGKNGLDILKSIKEINPKTDVVMLTSNEDIVLAINAFRAGAKDYVIKGASAWKKIAKIIIHIITEPIRILVREFRISKFMAVFLLTFVTMGIIVLFAMYVIN
;
A
#
# COMPACT_ATOMS: atom_id res chain seq x y z
N MET A 1 18.02 1.61 8.81
CA MET A 1 16.86 2.21 8.12
C MET A 1 15.65 1.41 8.56
N GLU A 2 14.88 1.95 9.51
CA GLU A 2 13.64 1.28 9.93
C GLU A 2 12.71 1.20 8.73
N MET A 3 12.34 -0.02 8.35
CA MET A 3 11.32 -0.22 7.32
C MET A 3 9.99 0.29 7.89
N GLN A 4 9.44 1.31 7.24
CA GLN A 4 8.13 1.85 7.63
C GLN A 4 7.08 0.76 7.46
N VAL A 5 6.46 0.36 8.56
CA VAL A 5 5.39 -0.65 8.56
C VAL A 5 4.18 -0.08 7.82
N GLN A 6 3.70 -0.79 6.81
CA GLN A 6 2.53 -0.36 6.04
C GLN A 6 1.24 -0.83 6.71
N ASN A 7 0.37 0.11 7.07
CA ASN A 7 -0.96 -0.20 7.58
C ASN A 7 -1.91 -0.50 6.42
N ILE A 8 -2.37 -1.72 6.34
CA ILE A 8 -3.26 -2.23 5.29
C ILE A 8 -4.60 -2.61 5.91
N PHE A 9 -5.69 -2.09 5.36
CA PHE A 9 -7.04 -2.46 5.74
C PHE A 9 -7.65 -3.36 4.65
N ILE A 10 -8.32 -4.43 5.04
CA ILE A 10 -9.08 -5.31 4.17
C ILE A 10 -10.54 -5.19 4.57
N VAL A 11 -11.40 -4.84 3.62
CA VAL A 11 -12.83 -4.60 3.84
C VAL A 11 -13.62 -5.48 2.88
N ASP A 12 -14.25 -6.51 3.39
CA ASP A 12 -15.07 -7.47 2.65
C ASP A 12 -15.97 -8.21 3.65
N ASP A 13 -17.24 -8.39 3.33
CA ASP A 13 -18.20 -9.11 4.19
C ASP A 13 -17.99 -10.63 4.17
N ASN A 14 -17.22 -11.14 3.22
CA ASN A 14 -16.86 -12.55 3.14
C ASN A 14 -15.62 -12.87 4.01
N GLN A 15 -15.85 -13.36 5.23
CA GLN A 15 -14.83 -13.71 6.20
C GLN A 15 -13.76 -14.70 5.70
N LEU A 16 -14.14 -15.64 4.82
CA LEU A 16 -13.18 -16.60 4.24
C LEU A 16 -12.21 -15.89 3.30
N MET A 17 -12.71 -15.00 2.45
CA MET A 17 -11.90 -14.18 1.54
C MET A 17 -10.95 -13.27 2.31
N VAL A 18 -11.44 -12.62 3.35
CA VAL A 18 -10.64 -11.75 4.24
C VAL A 18 -9.50 -12.54 4.89
N THR A 19 -9.82 -13.72 5.44
CA THR A 19 -8.83 -14.55 6.12
C THR A 19 -7.76 -15.05 5.16
N ASP A 20 -8.15 -15.55 4.01
CA ASP A 20 -7.24 -16.09 2.99
C ASP A 20 -6.31 -14.97 2.44
N LEU A 21 -6.86 -13.83 2.07
CA LEU A 21 -6.08 -12.67 1.64
C LEU A 21 -5.11 -12.19 2.73
N LYS A 22 -5.58 -12.08 3.98
CA LYS A 22 -4.74 -11.67 5.11
C LYS A 22 -3.55 -12.62 5.29
N LEU A 23 -3.78 -13.94 5.30
CA LEU A 23 -2.72 -14.94 5.40
C LEU A 23 -1.72 -14.81 4.26
N HIS A 24 -2.20 -14.72 3.02
CA HIS A 24 -1.35 -14.55 1.84
C HIS A 24 -0.44 -13.32 1.93
N LEU A 25 -0.98 -12.18 2.39
CA LEU A 25 -0.20 -10.95 2.55
C LEU A 25 0.77 -11.04 3.73
N GLN A 26 0.38 -11.68 4.85
CA GLN A 26 1.27 -11.90 5.99
C GLN A 26 2.44 -12.81 5.64
N GLU A 27 2.20 -13.90 4.92
CA GLU A 27 3.27 -14.78 4.43
C GLU A 27 4.26 -14.06 3.52
N ARG A 28 3.74 -13.17 2.66
CA ARG A 28 4.57 -12.48 1.68
C ARG A 28 5.36 -11.29 2.22
N PHE A 29 4.79 -10.54 3.13
CA PHE A 29 5.34 -9.27 3.62
C PHE A 29 5.84 -9.32 5.08
N GLY A 30 5.45 -10.33 5.84
CA GLY A 30 5.86 -10.51 7.23
C GLY A 30 5.59 -9.29 8.10
N ALA A 31 6.60 -8.87 8.85
CA ALA A 31 6.53 -7.72 9.75
C ALA A 31 6.47 -6.35 9.04
N SER A 32 6.65 -6.30 7.71
CA SER A 32 6.60 -5.04 6.95
C SER A 32 5.18 -4.50 6.77
N VAL A 33 4.16 -5.29 7.11
CA VAL A 33 2.75 -4.91 7.01
C VAL A 33 2.01 -5.16 8.32
N LYS A 34 1.12 -4.23 8.69
CA LYS A 34 0.13 -4.41 9.75
C LYS A 34 -1.25 -4.45 9.11
N ILE A 35 -1.97 -5.56 9.25
CA ILE A 35 -3.23 -5.80 8.57
C ILE A 35 -4.38 -5.75 9.56
N SER A 36 -5.35 -4.88 9.30
CA SER A 36 -6.64 -4.81 10.00
C SER A 36 -7.75 -5.22 9.04
N THR A 37 -8.76 -5.91 9.54
CA THR A 37 -9.87 -6.45 8.74
C THR A 37 -11.20 -5.89 9.22
N PHE A 38 -12.12 -5.65 8.29
CA PHE A 38 -13.44 -5.07 8.54
C PHE A 38 -14.48 -5.79 7.70
N GLU A 39 -15.64 -6.08 8.28
CA GLU A 39 -16.75 -6.75 7.61
C GLU A 39 -17.62 -5.78 6.78
N ASN A 40 -17.48 -4.48 7.04
CA ASN A 40 -18.25 -3.45 6.32
C ASN A 40 -17.47 -2.13 6.24
N GLY A 41 -17.84 -1.31 5.28
CA GLY A 41 -17.20 -0.02 5.04
C GLY A 41 -17.32 0.98 6.18
N GLU A 42 -18.42 0.96 6.93
CA GLU A 42 -18.65 1.93 8.01
C GLU A 42 -17.71 1.69 9.20
N SER A 43 -17.46 0.44 9.55
CA SER A 43 -16.48 0.09 10.59
C SER A 43 -15.06 0.46 10.17
N CYS A 44 -14.73 0.30 8.88
CA CYS A 44 -13.47 0.75 8.31
C CYS A 44 -13.33 2.27 8.39
N LEU A 45 -14.33 3.05 7.94
CA LEU A 45 -14.30 4.52 7.94
C LEU A 45 -14.04 5.09 9.34
N LYS A 46 -14.56 4.48 10.40
CA LYS A 46 -14.30 4.89 11.80
C LYS A 46 -12.85 4.71 12.23
N LYS A 47 -12.06 3.94 11.49
CA LYS A 47 -10.66 3.61 11.79
C LYS A 47 -9.65 4.21 10.82
N ILE A 48 -10.12 4.76 9.70
CA ILE A 48 -9.25 5.48 8.74
C ILE A 48 -8.62 6.68 9.44
N ASP A 49 -7.31 6.79 9.33
CA ASP A 49 -6.52 7.90 9.85
C ASP A 49 -5.37 8.26 8.88
N LYS A 50 -4.51 9.18 9.30
CA LYS A 50 -3.34 9.63 8.51
C LYS A 50 -2.30 8.53 8.27
N ASP A 51 -2.29 7.49 9.10
CA ASP A 51 -1.34 6.39 9.05
C ASP A 51 -1.90 5.17 8.30
N THR A 52 -3.12 5.28 7.75
CA THR A 52 -3.72 4.25 6.89
C THR A 52 -3.18 4.39 5.48
N HIS A 53 -2.31 3.46 5.06
CA HIS A 53 -1.60 3.54 3.78
C HIS A 53 -2.40 2.94 2.63
N ILE A 54 -2.94 1.73 2.82
CA ILE A 54 -3.61 0.96 1.77
C ILE A 54 -4.93 0.41 2.29
N VAL A 55 -5.99 0.50 1.48
CA VAL A 55 -7.27 -0.17 1.72
C VAL A 55 -7.58 -1.07 0.53
N ILE A 56 -7.80 -2.35 0.80
CA ILE A 56 -8.35 -3.32 -0.16
C ILE A 56 -9.84 -3.41 0.15
N LEU A 57 -10.66 -2.95 -0.78
CA LEU A 57 -12.08 -2.69 -0.57
C LEU A 57 -12.93 -3.50 -1.53
N ASP A 58 -13.79 -4.35 -1.01
CA ASP A 58 -14.80 -5.00 -1.85
C ASP A 58 -15.79 -3.97 -2.40
N TYR A 59 -16.17 -4.17 -3.63
CA TYR A 59 -17.18 -3.35 -4.29
C TYR A 59 -18.59 -3.69 -3.82
N PHE A 60 -18.90 -4.99 -3.65
CA PHE A 60 -20.21 -5.49 -3.30
C PHE A 60 -20.23 -5.95 -1.84
N MET A 61 -20.75 -5.11 -0.97
CA MET A 61 -20.96 -5.40 0.44
C MET A 61 -22.38 -5.08 0.84
N GLU A 62 -22.90 -5.72 1.87
CA GLU A 62 -24.19 -5.34 2.45
C GLU A 62 -24.17 -3.88 2.94
N GLY A 63 -25.21 -3.11 2.62
CA GLY A 63 -25.37 -1.71 3.03
C GLY A 63 -24.84 -0.73 2.00
N LYS A 64 -23.73 -0.03 2.28
CA LYS A 64 -23.13 0.94 1.34
C LYS A 64 -22.30 0.26 0.28
N ASN A 65 -22.47 0.73 -0.94
CA ASN A 65 -21.67 0.28 -2.08
C ASN A 65 -20.20 0.74 -1.91
N GLY A 66 -19.25 -0.11 -2.29
CA GLY A 66 -17.81 0.14 -2.13
C GLY A 66 -17.33 1.45 -2.77
N LEU A 67 -18.01 1.93 -3.84
CA LEU A 67 -17.67 3.21 -4.47
C LEU A 67 -17.92 4.41 -3.54
N ASP A 68 -18.98 4.37 -2.73
CA ASP A 68 -19.28 5.45 -1.79
C ASP A 68 -18.33 5.41 -0.59
N ILE A 69 -17.94 4.22 -0.16
CA ILE A 69 -16.89 4.04 0.86
C ILE A 69 -15.55 4.56 0.34
N LEU A 70 -15.16 4.26 -0.90
CA LEU A 70 -13.95 4.79 -1.54
C LEU A 70 -13.92 6.32 -1.51
N LYS A 71 -15.01 6.99 -1.91
CA LYS A 71 -15.10 8.47 -1.87
C LYS A 71 -14.89 8.99 -0.44
N SER A 72 -15.58 8.39 0.54
CA SER A 72 -15.43 8.77 1.94
C SER A 72 -14.01 8.56 2.47
N ILE A 73 -13.33 7.46 2.08
CA ILE A 73 -11.91 7.25 2.41
C ILE A 73 -11.05 8.39 1.86
N LYS A 74 -11.27 8.77 0.59
CA LYS A 74 -10.51 9.84 -0.06
C LYS A 74 -10.79 11.23 0.51
N GLU A 75 -11.97 11.47 1.07
CA GLU A 75 -12.29 12.69 1.81
C GLU A 75 -11.57 12.74 3.15
N ILE A 76 -11.51 11.62 3.90
CA ILE A 76 -10.83 11.54 5.20
C ILE A 76 -9.31 11.59 5.04
N ASN A 77 -8.76 10.76 4.15
CA ASN A 77 -7.33 10.70 3.86
C ASN A 77 -7.07 10.52 2.35
N PRO A 78 -6.83 11.60 1.60
CA PRO A 78 -6.55 11.53 0.15
C PRO A 78 -5.30 10.72 -0.21
N LYS A 79 -4.37 10.53 0.74
CA LYS A 79 -3.12 9.79 0.52
C LYS A 79 -3.29 8.28 0.64
N THR A 80 -4.38 7.79 1.22
CA THR A 80 -4.64 6.36 1.31
C THR A 80 -4.83 5.77 -0.09
N ASP A 81 -4.02 4.81 -0.49
CA ASP A 81 -4.20 4.08 -1.75
C ASP A 81 -5.32 3.05 -1.59
N VAL A 82 -6.35 3.12 -2.43
CA VAL A 82 -7.49 2.20 -2.38
C VAL A 82 -7.46 1.29 -3.60
N VAL A 83 -7.41 -0.01 -3.34
CA VAL A 83 -7.50 -1.07 -4.36
C VAL A 83 -8.89 -1.68 -4.29
N MET A 84 -9.68 -1.49 -5.34
CA MET A 84 -11.02 -2.08 -5.42
C MET A 84 -10.92 -3.57 -5.74
N LEU A 85 -11.63 -4.39 -4.98
CA LEU A 85 -11.76 -5.83 -5.20
C LEU A 85 -13.22 -6.15 -5.55
N THR A 86 -13.45 -6.98 -6.55
CA THR A 86 -14.81 -7.21 -7.03
C THR A 86 -14.95 -8.56 -7.72
N SER A 87 -16.14 -9.12 -7.67
CA SER A 87 -16.53 -10.30 -8.47
C SER A 87 -17.06 -9.94 -9.87
N ASN A 88 -17.21 -8.65 -10.20
CA ASN A 88 -17.78 -8.20 -11.47
C ASN A 88 -16.68 -7.68 -12.42
N GLU A 89 -16.77 -8.10 -13.69
CA GLU A 89 -15.86 -7.68 -14.77
C GLU A 89 -16.36 -6.43 -15.53
N ASP A 90 -17.40 -5.75 -15.04
CA ASP A 90 -17.96 -4.58 -15.70
C ASP A 90 -16.96 -3.42 -15.74
N ILE A 91 -16.59 -3.05 -16.97
CA ILE A 91 -15.64 -1.98 -17.22
C ILE A 91 -16.14 -0.60 -16.74
N VAL A 92 -17.48 -0.39 -16.72
CA VAL A 92 -18.07 0.87 -16.24
C VAL A 92 -17.83 1.04 -14.75
N LEU A 93 -17.91 -0.05 -13.97
CA LEU A 93 -17.60 -0.03 -12.55
C LEU A 93 -16.13 0.31 -12.30
N ALA A 94 -15.21 -0.28 -13.09
CA ALA A 94 -13.79 0.01 -13.02
C ALA A 94 -13.51 1.48 -13.33
N ILE A 95 -14.10 2.04 -14.42
CA ILE A 95 -13.94 3.45 -14.78
C ILE A 95 -14.43 4.37 -13.66
N ASN A 96 -15.60 4.06 -13.07
CA ASN A 96 -16.15 4.86 -11.97
C ASN A 96 -15.25 4.80 -10.71
N ALA A 97 -14.68 3.63 -10.41
CA ALA A 97 -13.72 3.48 -9.32
C ALA A 97 -12.47 4.34 -9.54
N PHE A 98 -11.85 4.31 -10.73
CA PHE A 98 -10.70 5.15 -11.05
C PHE A 98 -11.03 6.64 -10.99
N ARG A 99 -12.18 7.06 -11.48
CA ARG A 99 -12.66 8.47 -11.38
C ARG A 99 -12.87 8.91 -9.94
N ALA A 100 -13.26 8.00 -9.05
CA ALA A 100 -13.40 8.26 -7.62
C ALA A 100 -12.06 8.18 -6.85
N GLY A 101 -10.95 7.90 -7.53
CA GLY A 101 -9.61 7.90 -6.94
C GLY A 101 -9.10 6.52 -6.51
N ALA A 102 -9.66 5.42 -7.00
CA ALA A 102 -9.06 4.11 -6.80
C ALA A 102 -7.68 4.05 -7.45
N LYS A 103 -6.73 3.43 -6.75
CA LYS A 103 -5.36 3.18 -7.26
C LYS A 103 -5.35 2.05 -8.27
N ASP A 104 -6.14 1.02 -8.03
CA ASP A 104 -6.27 -0.13 -8.92
C ASP A 104 -7.63 -0.83 -8.72
N TYR A 105 -7.95 -1.73 -9.66
CA TYR A 105 -9.18 -2.52 -9.68
C TYR A 105 -8.83 -3.99 -9.97
N VAL A 106 -9.20 -4.88 -9.06
CA VAL A 106 -8.85 -6.31 -9.12
C VAL A 106 -10.12 -7.15 -9.12
N ILE A 107 -10.22 -8.05 -10.10
CA ILE A 107 -11.31 -9.02 -10.18
C ILE A 107 -10.97 -10.22 -9.30
N LYS A 108 -11.89 -10.64 -8.43
CA LYS A 108 -11.79 -11.82 -7.57
C LYS A 108 -11.61 -13.07 -8.44
N GLY A 109 -10.62 -13.91 -8.12
CA GLY A 109 -10.30 -15.13 -8.87
C GLY A 109 -8.94 -15.70 -8.49
N ALA A 110 -8.51 -16.77 -9.13
CA ALA A 110 -7.31 -17.55 -8.79
C ALA A 110 -5.99 -16.73 -8.75
N SER A 111 -5.92 -15.62 -9.49
CA SER A 111 -4.73 -14.76 -9.53
C SER A 111 -4.86 -13.47 -8.72
N ALA A 112 -6.03 -13.23 -8.08
CA ALA A 112 -6.34 -11.96 -7.40
C ALA A 112 -5.30 -11.62 -6.33
N TRP A 113 -4.94 -12.55 -5.46
CA TRP A 113 -3.99 -12.32 -4.37
C TRP A 113 -2.60 -11.98 -4.87
N LYS A 114 -2.12 -12.66 -5.93
CA LYS A 114 -0.84 -12.34 -6.59
C LYS A 114 -0.87 -10.93 -7.21
N LYS A 115 -2.00 -10.53 -7.80
CA LYS A 115 -2.17 -9.18 -8.38
C LYS A 115 -2.17 -8.13 -7.28
N ILE A 116 -2.92 -8.33 -6.20
CA ILE A 116 -2.93 -7.43 -5.04
C ILE A 116 -1.52 -7.28 -4.45
N ALA A 117 -0.80 -8.39 -4.24
CA ALA A 117 0.56 -8.33 -3.72
C ALA A 117 1.51 -7.54 -4.63
N LYS A 118 1.39 -7.66 -5.95
CA LYS A 118 2.17 -6.84 -6.92
C LYS A 118 1.83 -5.35 -6.82
N ILE A 119 0.54 -5.02 -6.67
CA ILE A 119 0.08 -3.63 -6.52
C ILE A 119 0.66 -3.04 -5.23
N ILE A 120 0.62 -3.77 -4.12
CA ILE A 120 1.20 -3.34 -2.84
C ILE A 120 2.70 -3.08 -2.98
N ILE A 121 3.46 -3.98 -3.63
CA ILE A 121 4.88 -3.76 -3.90
C ILE A 121 5.09 -2.48 -4.71
N HIS A 122 4.27 -2.26 -5.73
CA HIS A 122 4.36 -1.06 -6.57
C HIS A 122 4.12 0.21 -5.75
N ILE A 123 3.06 0.24 -4.94
CA ILE A 123 2.74 1.36 -4.05
C ILE A 123 3.91 1.66 -3.10
N ILE A 124 4.45 0.65 -2.44
CA ILE A 124 5.55 0.81 -1.47
C ILE A 124 6.85 1.29 -2.16
N THR A 125 7.09 0.88 -3.40
CA THR A 125 8.34 1.20 -4.13
C THR A 125 8.25 2.46 -4.99
N GLU A 126 7.06 3.00 -5.26
CA GLU A 126 6.88 4.22 -6.06
C GLU A 126 7.70 5.42 -5.56
N PRO A 127 7.72 5.77 -4.26
CA PRO A 127 8.48 6.92 -3.77
C PRO A 127 9.98 6.82 -4.12
N ILE A 128 10.53 5.60 -3.99
CA ILE A 128 11.95 5.35 -4.31
C ILE A 128 12.22 5.47 -5.81
N ARG A 129 11.29 4.98 -6.65
CA ARG A 129 11.40 5.07 -8.11
C ARG A 129 11.34 6.50 -8.61
N ILE A 130 10.47 7.34 -8.04
CA ILE A 130 10.37 8.76 -8.37
C ILE A 130 11.69 9.46 -8.02
N LEU A 131 12.22 9.21 -6.81
CA LEU A 131 13.49 9.78 -6.36
C LEU A 131 14.65 9.40 -7.30
N VAL A 132 14.75 8.13 -7.65
CA VAL A 132 15.79 7.63 -8.59
C VAL A 132 15.64 8.24 -9.99
N ARG A 133 14.40 8.45 -10.45
CA ARG A 133 14.11 9.01 -11.78
C ARG A 133 14.37 10.52 -11.85
N GLU A 134 13.95 11.27 -10.83
CA GLU A 134 14.13 12.73 -10.81
C GLU A 134 15.58 13.15 -10.63
N PHE A 135 16.32 12.47 -9.76
CA PHE A 135 17.72 12.80 -9.53
C PHE A 135 18.68 12.21 -10.57
N ARG A 136 18.19 11.44 -11.57
CA ARG A 136 19.05 10.75 -12.56
C ARG A 136 20.27 10.07 -11.93
N ILE A 137 20.19 9.70 -10.68
CA ILE A 137 21.30 9.05 -9.97
C ILE A 137 21.45 7.64 -10.56
N SER A 138 22.48 7.46 -11.37
CA SER A 138 22.84 6.10 -11.81
C SER A 138 23.11 5.27 -10.57
N LYS A 139 22.84 3.97 -10.62
CA LYS A 139 23.12 3.05 -9.49
C LYS A 139 24.57 3.19 -9.02
N PHE A 140 25.50 3.51 -9.92
CA PHE A 140 26.89 3.79 -9.62
C PHE A 140 27.09 5.07 -8.80
N MET A 141 26.37 6.15 -9.11
CA MET A 141 26.45 7.39 -8.35
C MET A 141 25.84 7.27 -6.95
N ALA A 142 24.77 6.51 -6.80
CA ALA A 142 24.18 6.24 -5.47
C ALA A 142 25.14 5.44 -4.57
N VAL A 143 25.79 4.41 -5.13
CA VAL A 143 26.82 3.65 -4.41
C VAL A 143 28.03 4.52 -4.09
N PHE A 144 28.48 5.36 -5.04
CA PHE A 144 29.61 6.27 -4.85
C PHE A 144 29.34 7.31 -3.76
N LEU A 145 28.13 7.91 -3.74
CA LEU A 145 27.74 8.87 -2.69
C LEU A 145 27.66 8.19 -1.32
N LEU A 146 27.14 6.98 -1.26
CA LEU A 146 27.03 6.21 -0.03
C LEU A 146 28.42 5.86 0.54
N THR A 147 29.35 5.44 -0.32
CA THR A 147 30.75 5.16 0.10
C THR A 147 31.47 6.41 0.55
N PHE A 148 31.22 7.57 -0.08
CA PHE A 148 31.83 8.84 0.32
C PHE A 148 31.33 9.31 1.70
N VAL A 149 30.02 9.17 1.95
CA VAL A 149 29.40 9.53 3.24
C VAL A 149 29.91 8.60 4.35
N THR A 150 29.97 7.30 4.09
CA THR A 150 30.48 6.35 5.11
C THR A 150 31.95 6.57 5.42
N MET A 151 32.77 6.87 4.41
CA MET A 151 34.18 7.19 4.60
C MET A 151 34.37 8.50 5.39
N GLY A 152 33.56 9.52 5.11
CA GLY A 152 33.54 10.78 5.87
C GLY A 152 33.20 10.57 7.36
N ILE A 153 32.22 9.73 7.66
CA ILE A 153 31.84 9.38 9.04
C ILE A 153 32.96 8.65 9.75
N ILE A 154 33.62 7.70 9.08
CA ILE A 154 34.77 6.96 9.64
C ILE A 154 35.93 7.89 9.96
N VAL A 155 36.25 8.83 9.07
CA VAL A 155 37.33 9.80 9.30
C VAL A 155 37.01 10.73 10.48
N LEU A 156 35.77 11.24 10.56
CA LEU A 156 35.35 12.07 11.70
C LEU A 156 35.36 11.32 13.01
N PHE A 157 34.97 10.05 13.02
CA PHE A 157 35.02 9.20 14.19
C PHE A 157 36.48 8.91 14.62
N ALA A 158 37.35 8.63 13.65
CA ALA A 158 38.78 8.43 13.93
C ALA A 158 39.43 9.70 14.50
N MET A 159 39.12 10.87 13.97
CA MET A 159 39.59 12.15 14.50
C MET A 159 39.08 12.42 15.93
N TYR A 160 37.83 12.03 16.22
CA TYR A 160 37.23 12.18 17.56
C TYR A 160 37.88 11.25 18.60
N VAL A 161 38.27 10.02 18.21
CA VAL A 161 38.87 9.03 19.13
C VAL A 161 40.36 9.31 19.38
N ILE A 162 41.08 9.97 18.46
CA ILE A 162 42.51 10.25 18.54
C ILE A 162 42.81 11.59 19.29
N ASN A 163 41.77 12.43 19.46
CA ASN A 163 41.92 13.71 20.16
C ASN A 163 41.34 13.64 21.58
#